data_a99fac370b66d2372a3c5d9eda69bba4
#
_entry.id   a99fac370b66d2372a3c5d9eda69bba4
#
_cell.length_a   1.000
_cell.length_b   1.000
_cell.length_c   1.000
_cell.angle_alpha   90.00
_cell.angle_beta   90.00
_cell.angle_gamma   90.00
#
_symmetry.space_group_name_H-M   'P 1'
#
loop_
_entity.id
_entity.type
_entity.pdbx_description
1 polymer ?
#
loop_
_entity_poly.entity_id
_entity_poly.type
_entity_poly.pdbx_seq_one_letter_code
_entity_poly.pdbx_strand_id
1 'polypeptide(L)'
;VMEPLLTRSTVEAAMRSNPEKARREYYCEFTSDAGANAIIRRGVIARNEEVRKPILYNDTGKRKIVIAYDPARSRDNSVILIAEVYEDKDQNGDKEYRMRLLNCINLVDISAKRKKPMQTPDQIDYLKELILDYNQGGDDTYSNILGIYIDAGSGGGGVNIADYLMPDWKGKDGKMHRGLIDKEYSE
;
A
#
# COMPACT_ATOMS: atom_id res chain seq x y z
N VAL A 1 -42.08 -3.59 9.36
CA VAL A 1 -41.57 -2.22 9.34
C VAL A 1 -40.12 -2.34 9.70
N MET A 2 -39.21 -2.12 8.74
CA MET A 2 -37.78 -2.01 9.06
C MET A 2 -37.59 -0.72 9.88
N GLU A 3 -37.07 -0.84 11.08
CA GLU A 3 -36.61 0.34 11.81
C GLU A 3 -35.47 0.99 11.03
N PRO A 4 -35.49 2.30 10.85
CA PRO A 4 -34.39 2.99 10.19
C PRO A 4 -33.09 2.76 10.98
N LEU A 5 -32.09 2.23 10.32
CA LEU A 5 -30.74 2.01 10.90
C LEU A 5 -30.11 3.29 11.48
N LEU A 6 -30.59 4.45 11.05
CA LEU A 6 -30.15 5.77 11.49
C LEU A 6 -31.34 6.52 12.07
N THR A 7 -31.38 6.66 13.42
CA THR A 7 -32.39 7.44 14.11
C THR A 7 -31.81 8.78 14.57
N ARG A 8 -32.67 9.76 14.79
CA ARG A 8 -32.28 11.07 15.35
C ARG A 8 -31.56 10.91 16.70
N SER A 9 -32.04 10.02 17.55
CA SER A 9 -31.43 9.71 18.84
C SER A 9 -30.02 9.14 18.70
N THR A 10 -29.77 8.30 17.68
CA THR A 10 -28.43 7.77 17.40
C THR A 10 -27.44 8.88 17.01
N VAL A 11 -27.87 9.80 16.15
CA VAL A 11 -27.06 10.95 15.75
C VAL A 11 -26.79 11.90 16.94
N GLU A 12 -27.81 12.19 17.74
CA GLU A 12 -27.66 13.03 18.93
C GLU A 12 -26.75 12.39 19.99
N ALA A 13 -26.79 11.07 20.17
CA ALA A 13 -25.86 10.35 21.04
C ALA A 13 -24.43 10.40 20.52
N ALA A 14 -24.23 10.20 19.22
CA ALA A 14 -22.91 10.34 18.59
C ALA A 14 -22.36 11.76 18.70
N MET A 15 -23.20 12.78 18.48
CA MET A 15 -22.83 14.21 18.66
C MET A 15 -22.41 14.54 20.09
N ARG A 16 -23.01 13.90 21.09
CA ARG A 16 -22.59 14.08 22.49
C ARG A 16 -21.27 13.38 22.79
N SER A 17 -21.04 12.20 22.21
CA SER A 17 -19.83 11.40 22.45
C SER A 17 -18.61 11.95 21.72
N ASN A 18 -18.73 12.23 20.44
CA ASN A 18 -17.65 12.75 19.60
C ASN A 18 -18.22 13.63 18.48
N PRO A 19 -18.37 14.95 18.72
CA PRO A 19 -18.99 15.88 17.77
C PRO A 19 -18.30 15.91 16.41
N GLU A 20 -16.95 15.88 16.37
CA GLU A 20 -16.18 15.94 15.11
C GLU A 20 -16.40 14.69 14.26
N LYS A 21 -16.33 13.52 14.88
CA LYS A 21 -16.63 12.25 14.20
C LYS A 21 -18.07 12.22 13.69
N ALA A 22 -19.03 12.63 14.54
CA ALA A 22 -20.44 12.64 14.17
C ALA A 22 -20.75 13.61 13.01
N ARG A 23 -20.15 14.80 12.99
CA ARG A 23 -20.28 15.74 11.86
C ARG A 23 -19.77 15.14 10.56
N ARG A 24 -18.62 14.50 10.59
CA ARG A 24 -18.05 13.86 9.41
C ARG A 24 -18.92 12.70 8.91
N GLU A 25 -19.37 11.82 9.80
CA GLU A 25 -20.08 10.60 9.44
C GLU A 25 -21.56 10.82 9.09
N TYR A 26 -22.24 11.73 9.79
CA TYR A 26 -23.69 11.93 9.62
C TYR A 26 -24.05 13.20 8.86
N TYR A 27 -23.19 14.21 8.83
CA TYR A 27 -23.46 15.46 8.13
C TYR A 27 -22.53 15.68 6.93
N CYS A 28 -21.61 14.75 6.65
CA CYS A 28 -20.64 14.84 5.57
C CYS A 28 -19.80 16.13 5.62
N GLU A 29 -19.60 16.68 6.82
CA GLU A 29 -18.76 17.87 7.00
C GLU A 29 -17.29 17.46 6.95
N PHE A 30 -16.52 18.10 6.07
CA PHE A 30 -15.07 17.98 6.11
C PHE A 30 -14.54 18.73 7.33
N THR A 31 -13.91 17.99 8.24
CA THR A 31 -13.24 18.62 9.38
C THR A 31 -12.07 19.45 8.90
N SER A 32 -11.95 20.69 9.40
CA SER A 32 -10.79 21.53 9.12
C SER A 32 -9.53 20.90 9.74
N ASP A 33 -8.37 21.14 9.12
CA ASP A 33 -7.04 20.68 9.59
C ASP A 33 -6.67 21.13 11.02
N ALA A 34 -7.52 21.95 11.66
CA ALA A 34 -7.35 22.45 13.01
C ALA A 34 -7.87 21.47 14.08
N GLY A 35 -8.51 20.36 13.70
CA GLY A 35 -8.98 19.36 14.63
C GLY A 35 -7.81 18.74 15.42
N ALA A 36 -7.90 18.76 16.76
CA ALA A 36 -6.88 18.20 17.67
C ALA A 36 -6.59 16.70 17.39
N ASN A 37 -7.43 16.02 16.63
CA ASN A 37 -7.39 14.59 16.35
C ASN A 37 -6.84 14.22 14.96
N ALA A 38 -6.36 15.17 14.17
CA ALA A 38 -5.73 14.84 12.90
C ALA A 38 -4.39 14.14 13.16
N ILE A 39 -4.28 12.85 12.79
CA ILE A 39 -3.05 12.07 12.92
C ILE A 39 -1.93 12.71 12.07
N ILE A 40 -2.28 13.15 10.87
CA ILE A 40 -1.36 13.87 9.98
C ILE A 40 -2.00 15.21 9.60
N ARG A 41 -1.34 16.30 9.99
CA ARG A 41 -1.80 17.65 9.66
C ARG A 41 -1.45 18.01 8.22
N ARG A 42 -2.32 18.75 7.55
CA ARG A 42 -2.10 19.20 6.17
C ARG A 42 -0.77 19.92 5.97
N GLY A 43 -0.35 20.74 6.94
CA GLY A 43 0.94 21.41 6.90
C GLY A 43 2.13 20.43 6.94
N VAL A 44 1.98 19.23 7.53
CA VAL A 44 2.99 18.16 7.46
C VAL A 44 2.98 17.53 6.07
N ILE A 45 1.80 17.28 5.51
CA ILE A 45 1.66 16.76 4.13
C ILE A 45 2.32 17.72 3.16
N ALA A 46 1.95 19.01 3.20
CA ALA A 46 2.47 20.04 2.29
C ALA A 46 3.99 20.21 2.37
N ARG A 47 4.59 20.05 3.57
CA ARG A 47 6.06 20.12 3.72
C ARG A 47 6.79 18.91 3.18
N ASN A 48 6.11 17.75 3.11
CA ASN A 48 6.67 16.51 2.61
C ASN A 48 6.21 16.20 1.18
N GLU A 49 5.37 17.06 0.61
CA GLU A 49 4.94 16.94 -0.78
C GLU A 49 6.08 17.30 -1.71
N GLU A 50 6.46 16.35 -2.54
CA GLU A 50 7.51 16.54 -3.53
C GLU A 50 7.09 15.93 -4.85
N VAL A 51 7.03 16.76 -5.88
CA VAL A 51 6.74 16.32 -7.24
C VAL A 51 8.02 15.75 -7.85
N ARG A 52 8.09 14.44 -7.93
CA ARG A 52 9.20 13.70 -8.55
C ARG A 52 8.71 12.78 -9.65
N LYS A 53 9.62 12.46 -10.56
CA LYS A 53 9.40 11.30 -11.44
C LYS A 53 9.48 10.02 -10.59
N PRO A 54 8.61 9.03 -10.83
CA PRO A 54 8.69 7.76 -10.14
C PRO A 54 10.03 7.07 -10.44
N ILE A 55 10.58 6.42 -9.44
CA ILE A 55 11.74 5.55 -9.60
C ILE A 55 11.17 4.16 -9.88
N LEU A 56 11.46 3.61 -11.06
CA LEU A 56 10.79 2.42 -11.57
C LEU A 56 11.48 1.10 -11.18
N TYR A 57 12.70 1.17 -10.67
CA TYR A 57 13.50 0.01 -10.25
C TYR A 57 14.54 0.46 -9.22
N ASN A 58 15.24 -0.49 -8.59
CA ASN A 58 16.32 -0.17 -7.66
C ASN A 58 17.57 0.27 -8.43
N ASP A 59 17.61 1.54 -8.80
CA ASP A 59 18.67 2.15 -9.63
C ASP A 59 20.06 2.15 -8.97
N THR A 60 20.11 2.06 -7.65
CA THR A 60 21.36 1.98 -6.90
C THR A 60 21.80 0.55 -6.57
N GLY A 61 20.89 -0.41 -6.67
CA GLY A 61 21.09 -1.80 -6.23
C GLY A 61 21.22 -1.96 -4.70
N LYS A 62 21.01 -0.89 -3.93
CA LYS A 62 21.24 -0.88 -2.47
C LYS A 62 20.03 -0.41 -1.65
N ARG A 63 18.99 0.13 -2.31
CA ARG A 63 17.80 0.60 -1.61
C ARG A 63 17.10 -0.55 -0.92
N LYS A 64 16.65 -0.31 0.29
CA LYS A 64 15.80 -1.23 1.05
C LYS A 64 14.33 -0.85 0.85
N ILE A 65 13.56 -1.77 0.34
CA ILE A 65 12.26 -1.52 -0.26
C ILE A 65 11.16 -2.18 0.54
N VAL A 66 10.07 -1.45 0.72
CA VAL A 66 8.78 -1.95 1.20
C VAL A 66 7.76 -1.79 0.09
N ILE A 67 6.99 -2.82 -0.15
CA ILE A 67 5.90 -2.84 -1.13
C ILE A 67 4.59 -2.96 -0.36
N ALA A 68 3.63 -2.06 -0.63
CA ALA A 68 2.27 -2.18 -0.13
C ALA A 68 1.31 -2.36 -1.30
N TYR A 69 0.41 -3.33 -1.22
CA TYR A 69 -0.53 -3.66 -2.27
C TYR A 69 -1.96 -3.72 -1.73
N ASP A 70 -2.81 -2.88 -2.28
CA ASP A 70 -4.25 -2.87 -2.04
C ASP A 70 -4.96 -3.47 -3.28
N PRO A 71 -5.34 -4.75 -3.23
CA PRO A 71 -6.01 -5.42 -4.33
C PRO A 71 -7.50 -5.09 -4.36
N ALA A 72 -7.98 -4.50 -5.43
CA ALA A 72 -9.40 -4.27 -5.66
C ALA A 72 -9.96 -5.23 -6.73
N ARG A 73 -11.21 -5.68 -6.55
CA ARG A 73 -11.80 -6.71 -7.42
C ARG A 73 -12.68 -6.19 -8.56
N SER A 74 -13.45 -5.12 -8.38
CA SER A 74 -14.47 -4.79 -9.38
C SER A 74 -14.88 -3.33 -9.53
N ARG A 75 -14.79 -2.50 -8.51
CA ARG A 75 -15.21 -1.09 -8.57
C ARG A 75 -14.11 -0.13 -8.18
N ASP A 76 -13.21 -0.57 -7.32
CA ASP A 76 -12.10 0.22 -6.84
C ASP A 76 -10.83 -0.11 -7.63
N ASN A 77 -9.88 0.79 -7.60
CA ASN A 77 -8.62 0.62 -8.29
C ASN A 77 -7.63 -0.14 -7.40
N SER A 78 -7.04 -1.21 -7.93
CA SER A 78 -5.89 -1.81 -7.28
C SER A 78 -4.69 -0.87 -7.33
N VAL A 79 -4.03 -0.67 -6.20
CA VAL A 79 -2.91 0.25 -6.08
C VAL A 79 -1.71 -0.45 -5.46
N ILE A 80 -0.53 -0.19 -5.99
CA ILE A 80 0.75 -0.65 -5.43
C ILE A 80 1.58 0.56 -5.07
N LEU A 81 2.02 0.64 -3.81
CA LEU A 81 2.95 1.64 -3.32
C LEU A 81 4.32 1.02 -3.13
N ILE A 82 5.35 1.70 -3.60
CA ILE A 82 6.74 1.31 -3.41
C ILE A 82 7.44 2.40 -2.62
N ALA A 83 8.00 2.04 -1.49
CA ALA A 83 8.73 2.95 -0.63
C ALA A 83 10.12 2.43 -0.31
N GLU A 84 11.08 3.33 -0.24
CA GLU A 84 12.41 3.07 0.29
C GLU A 84 12.41 3.33 1.80
N VAL A 85 13.01 2.43 2.56
CA VAL A 85 13.37 2.63 3.96
C VAL A 85 14.86 2.92 4.02
N TYR A 86 15.24 4.04 4.65
CA TYR A 86 16.63 4.44 4.78
C TYR A 86 16.93 4.93 6.19
N GLU A 87 18.17 4.74 6.60
CA GLU A 87 18.68 5.26 7.87
C GLU A 87 18.99 6.75 7.72
N ASP A 88 18.56 7.53 8.69
CA ASP A 88 18.87 8.95 8.81
C ASP A 88 19.23 9.28 10.26
N LYS A 89 19.52 10.51 10.55
CA LYS A 89 19.76 11.00 11.91
C LYS A 89 18.67 11.97 12.31
N ASP A 90 18.20 11.85 13.53
CA ASP A 90 17.30 12.81 14.13
C ASP A 90 18.03 14.13 14.49
N GLN A 91 17.29 15.06 15.10
CA GLN A 91 17.84 16.36 15.53
C GLN A 91 18.92 16.24 16.62
N ASN A 92 18.98 15.11 17.34
CA ASN A 92 19.96 14.83 18.39
C ASN A 92 21.18 14.06 17.85
N GLY A 93 21.14 13.65 16.59
CA GLY A 93 22.18 12.83 15.96
C GLY A 93 21.97 11.33 16.14
N ASP A 94 20.85 10.91 16.75
CA ASP A 94 20.51 9.51 16.92
C ASP A 94 19.98 8.92 15.62
N LYS A 95 20.23 7.62 15.42
CA LYS A 95 19.77 6.90 14.23
C LYS A 95 18.25 6.77 14.24
N GLU A 96 17.62 7.14 13.13
CA GLU A 96 16.21 6.88 12.87
C GLU A 96 16.00 6.25 11.49
N TYR A 97 14.91 5.51 11.32
CA TYR A 97 14.50 5.02 10.01
C TYR A 97 13.41 5.91 9.44
N ARG A 98 13.63 6.33 8.19
CA ARG A 98 12.66 7.12 7.43
C ARG A 98 12.19 6.37 6.21
N MET A 99 11.01 6.73 5.74
CA MET A 99 10.43 6.20 4.51
C MET A 99 10.30 7.31 3.47
N ARG A 100 10.59 6.95 2.22
CA ARG A 100 10.37 7.80 1.06
C ARG A 100 9.61 7.05 0.00
N LEU A 101 8.50 7.62 -0.47
CA LEU A 101 7.73 7.04 -1.57
C LEU A 101 8.56 7.14 -2.87
N LEU A 102 8.76 6.01 -3.53
CA LEU A 102 9.46 5.92 -4.81
C LEU A 102 8.49 5.86 -5.98
N ASN A 103 7.38 5.14 -5.82
CA ASN A 103 6.41 4.94 -6.87
C ASN A 103 5.02 4.67 -6.28
N CYS A 104 3.99 5.12 -7.01
CA CYS A 104 2.59 4.82 -6.73
C CYS A 104 1.95 4.38 -8.05
N ILE A 105 1.53 3.13 -8.12
CA ILE A 105 1.08 2.48 -9.34
C ILE A 105 -0.41 2.18 -9.22
N ASN A 106 -1.21 2.84 -10.06
CA ASN A 106 -2.62 2.51 -10.23
C ASN A 106 -2.75 1.48 -11.36
N LEU A 107 -3.24 0.29 -11.06
CA LEU A 107 -3.32 -0.80 -12.05
C LEU A 107 -4.38 -0.56 -13.14
N VAL A 108 -5.33 0.35 -12.91
CA VAL A 108 -6.26 0.79 -13.97
C VAL A 108 -5.49 1.48 -15.10
N ASP A 109 -4.52 2.32 -14.79
CA ASP A 109 -3.71 2.99 -15.80
C ASP A 109 -2.86 2.01 -16.60
N ILE A 110 -2.37 0.96 -15.94
CA ILE A 110 -1.64 -0.13 -16.60
C ILE A 110 -2.59 -0.93 -17.49
N SER A 111 -3.79 -1.25 -17.02
CA SER A 111 -4.83 -1.94 -17.80
C SER A 111 -5.21 -1.14 -19.05
N ALA A 112 -5.39 0.18 -18.92
CA ALA A 112 -5.70 1.06 -20.05
C ALA A 112 -4.61 1.05 -21.11
N LYS A 113 -3.32 1.06 -20.72
CA LYS A 113 -2.19 0.94 -21.63
C LYS A 113 -2.16 -0.42 -22.32
N ARG A 114 -2.50 -1.48 -21.63
CA ARG A 114 -2.57 -2.85 -22.17
C ARG A 114 -3.83 -3.10 -23.02
N LYS A 115 -4.80 -2.20 -23.01
CA LYS A 115 -6.13 -2.37 -23.65
C LYS A 115 -6.87 -3.62 -23.19
N LYS A 116 -6.59 -4.10 -21.99
CA LYS A 116 -7.16 -5.30 -21.40
C LYS A 116 -7.24 -5.13 -19.87
N PRO A 117 -8.39 -5.42 -19.25
CA PRO A 117 -8.50 -5.43 -17.78
C PRO A 117 -7.48 -6.42 -17.16
N MET A 118 -6.81 -6.01 -16.09
CA MET A 118 -5.94 -6.88 -15.33
C MET A 118 -6.77 -7.69 -14.33
N GLN A 119 -6.84 -9.00 -14.55
CA GLN A 119 -7.40 -9.93 -13.58
C GLN A 119 -6.37 -10.23 -12.48
N THR A 120 -6.80 -10.85 -11.38
CA THR A 120 -5.92 -11.16 -10.25
C THR A 120 -4.62 -11.86 -10.65
N PRO A 121 -4.60 -12.88 -11.52
CA PRO A 121 -3.33 -13.47 -11.98
C PRO A 121 -2.42 -12.46 -12.69
N ASP A 122 -2.98 -11.62 -13.57
CA ASP A 122 -2.20 -10.58 -14.27
C ASP A 122 -1.59 -9.56 -13.27
N GLN A 123 -2.32 -9.23 -12.20
CA GLN A 123 -1.85 -8.32 -11.16
C GLN A 123 -0.71 -8.95 -10.34
N ILE A 124 -0.83 -10.24 -10.03
CA ILE A 124 0.22 -10.99 -9.33
C ILE A 124 1.49 -11.11 -10.17
N ASP A 125 1.34 -11.43 -11.46
CA ASP A 125 2.49 -11.48 -12.37
C ASP A 125 3.18 -10.12 -12.46
N TYR A 126 2.39 -9.03 -12.49
CA TYR A 126 2.94 -7.68 -12.46
C TYR A 126 3.65 -7.36 -11.13
N LEU A 127 3.08 -7.78 -9.99
CA LEU A 127 3.71 -7.63 -8.68
C LEU A 127 5.05 -8.38 -8.61
N LYS A 128 5.09 -9.61 -9.12
CA LYS A 128 6.33 -10.41 -9.18
C LYS A 128 7.42 -9.70 -9.99
N GLU A 129 7.07 -9.07 -11.09
CA GLU A 129 8.01 -8.26 -11.87
C GLU A 129 8.54 -7.07 -11.10
N LEU A 130 7.66 -6.34 -10.41
CA LEU A 130 8.06 -5.22 -9.56
C LEU A 130 9.03 -5.67 -8.46
N ILE A 131 8.78 -6.84 -7.86
CA ILE A 131 9.69 -7.42 -6.85
C ILE A 131 11.09 -7.62 -7.44
N LEU A 132 11.19 -8.17 -8.64
CA LEU A 132 12.48 -8.36 -9.31
C LEU A 132 13.14 -7.00 -9.65
N ASP A 133 12.38 -6.05 -10.17
CA ASP A 133 12.89 -4.73 -10.52
C ASP A 133 13.43 -3.98 -9.29
N TYR A 134 12.72 -4.04 -8.18
CA TYR A 134 13.15 -3.36 -6.95
C TYR A 134 14.12 -4.18 -6.10
N ASN A 135 14.30 -5.48 -6.36
CA ASN A 135 15.37 -6.29 -5.78
C ASN A 135 16.70 -6.19 -6.54
N GLN A 136 16.81 -5.43 -7.62
CA GLN A 136 18.06 -5.31 -8.36
C GLN A 136 19.23 -5.01 -7.41
N GLY A 137 20.36 -5.73 -7.61
CA GLY A 137 21.52 -5.69 -6.70
C GLY A 137 21.37 -6.49 -5.42
N GLY A 138 20.19 -7.08 -5.15
CA GLY A 138 19.95 -8.07 -4.11
C GLY A 138 20.22 -9.50 -4.60
N ASP A 139 20.07 -10.45 -3.70
CA ASP A 139 20.23 -11.87 -3.96
C ASP A 139 18.89 -12.56 -4.28
N ASP A 140 18.93 -13.88 -4.44
CA ASP A 140 17.76 -14.72 -4.69
C ASP A 140 16.84 -14.90 -3.48
N THR A 141 17.24 -14.40 -2.29
CA THR A 141 16.41 -14.29 -1.09
C THR A 141 15.73 -12.94 -0.97
N TYR A 142 15.78 -12.12 -2.01
CA TYR A 142 15.19 -10.78 -2.05
C TYR A 142 15.70 -9.82 -0.97
N SER A 143 17.01 -9.82 -0.71
CA SER A 143 17.64 -9.06 0.38
C SER A 143 17.41 -7.55 0.34
N ASN A 144 16.97 -7.00 -0.79
CA ASN A 144 16.57 -5.60 -0.90
C ASN A 144 15.08 -5.35 -0.61
N ILE A 145 14.25 -6.40 -0.54
CA ILE A 145 12.83 -6.29 -0.19
C ILE A 145 12.67 -6.58 1.29
N LEU A 146 12.40 -5.54 2.09
CA LEU A 146 12.19 -5.68 3.52
C LEU A 146 10.84 -6.30 3.89
N GLY A 147 9.84 -6.11 3.03
CA GLY A 147 8.52 -6.68 3.25
C GLY A 147 7.53 -6.31 2.15
N ILE A 148 6.52 -7.18 2.02
CA ILE A 148 5.39 -6.99 1.11
C ILE A 148 4.14 -7.06 1.97
N TYR A 149 3.38 -5.97 1.99
CA TYR A 149 2.16 -5.82 2.78
C TYR A 149 0.96 -5.80 1.84
N ILE A 150 0.05 -6.73 2.03
CA ILE A 150 -1.12 -6.90 1.17
C ILE A 150 -2.37 -6.70 2.02
N ASP A 151 -3.27 -5.81 1.59
CA ASP A 151 -4.56 -5.68 2.25
C ASP A 151 -5.41 -6.94 1.97
N ALA A 152 -5.55 -7.74 3.02
CA ALA A 152 -6.35 -8.96 3.04
C ALA A 152 -7.72 -8.76 3.69
N GLY A 153 -8.15 -7.51 3.91
CA GLY A 153 -9.37 -7.15 4.67
C GLY A 153 -10.57 -8.05 4.44
N SER A 154 -11.53 -8.07 5.35
CA SER A 154 -12.62 -9.06 5.42
C SER A 154 -13.39 -9.19 4.09
N GLY A 155 -13.20 -10.30 3.39
CA GLY A 155 -13.76 -10.55 2.04
C GLY A 155 -12.96 -9.93 0.91
N GLY A 156 -11.79 -9.33 1.18
CA GLY A 156 -10.90 -8.73 0.19
C GLY A 156 -10.24 -9.74 -0.73
N GLY A 157 -9.84 -9.28 -1.92
CA GLY A 157 -9.13 -10.08 -2.92
C GLY A 157 -7.73 -10.51 -2.48
N GLY A 158 -7.20 -9.95 -1.38
CA GLY A 158 -5.85 -10.18 -0.90
C GLY A 158 -5.61 -11.51 -0.19
N VAL A 159 -6.66 -12.14 0.36
CA VAL A 159 -6.52 -13.37 1.19
C VAL A 159 -5.77 -14.50 0.48
N ASN A 160 -6.00 -14.68 -0.82
CA ASN A 160 -5.41 -15.78 -1.58
C ASN A 160 -4.13 -15.36 -2.34
N ILE A 161 -3.66 -14.13 -2.21
CA ILE A 161 -2.49 -13.67 -2.97
C ILE A 161 -1.22 -14.35 -2.48
N ALA A 162 -1.12 -14.62 -1.20
CA ALA A 162 0.00 -15.34 -0.60
C ALA A 162 0.25 -16.68 -1.31
N ASP A 163 -0.82 -17.43 -1.62
CA ASP A 163 -0.73 -18.74 -2.27
C ASP A 163 -0.05 -18.67 -3.65
N TYR A 164 -0.14 -17.53 -4.34
CA TYR A 164 0.52 -17.30 -5.62
C TYR A 164 1.97 -16.82 -5.50
N LEU A 165 2.34 -16.32 -4.32
CA LEU A 165 3.70 -15.82 -4.06
C LEU A 165 4.59 -16.89 -3.42
N MET A 166 4.00 -17.94 -2.82
CA MET A 166 4.72 -19.05 -2.19
C MET A 166 5.52 -19.92 -3.17
N PRO A 167 4.96 -20.35 -4.33
CA PRO A 167 5.67 -21.22 -5.23
C PRO A 167 6.77 -20.47 -5.98
N ASP A 168 7.82 -21.18 -6.37
CA ASP A 168 8.78 -20.70 -7.35
C ASP A 168 8.08 -20.33 -8.67
N TRP A 169 8.53 -19.28 -9.31
CA TRP A 169 7.92 -18.84 -10.57
C TRP A 169 8.97 -18.55 -11.65
N LYS A 170 8.53 -18.63 -12.90
CA LYS A 170 9.36 -18.24 -14.03
C LYS A 170 9.17 -16.75 -14.32
N GLY A 171 10.24 -15.96 -14.21
CA GLY A 171 10.23 -14.55 -14.55
C GLY A 171 10.22 -14.28 -16.06
N LYS A 172 10.01 -13.04 -16.45
CA LYS A 172 10.11 -12.60 -17.85
C LYS A 172 11.53 -12.70 -18.40
N ASP A 173 12.53 -12.71 -17.52
CA ASP A 173 13.93 -12.97 -17.86
C ASP A 173 14.18 -14.44 -18.24
N GLY A 174 13.15 -15.29 -18.17
CA GLY A 174 13.19 -16.72 -18.47
C GLY A 174 13.79 -17.59 -17.37
N LYS A 175 14.21 -17.00 -16.23
CA LYS A 175 14.80 -17.71 -15.10
C LYS A 175 13.73 -18.15 -14.11
N MET A 176 14.06 -19.18 -13.34
CA MET A 176 13.29 -19.57 -12.18
C MET A 176 13.70 -18.69 -10.99
N HIS A 177 12.71 -18.13 -10.31
CA HIS A 177 12.85 -17.31 -9.11
C HIS A 177 12.22 -18.06 -7.93
N ARG A 178 12.83 -17.91 -6.77
CA ARG A 178 12.35 -18.53 -5.52
C ARG A 178 11.02 -17.91 -5.10
N GLY A 179 10.15 -18.70 -4.50
CA GLY A 179 8.94 -18.21 -3.82
C GLY A 179 9.28 -17.25 -2.68
N LEU A 180 8.41 -16.27 -2.47
CA LEU A 180 8.64 -15.15 -1.55
C LEU A 180 8.34 -15.47 -0.09
N ILE A 181 7.44 -16.42 0.17
CA ILE A 181 6.99 -16.76 1.51
C ILE A 181 7.69 -18.02 1.94
N ASP A 182 8.48 -17.92 2.99
CA ASP A 182 9.07 -19.08 3.63
C ASP A 182 7.96 -19.88 4.35
N LYS A 183 7.93 -21.20 4.16
CA LYS A 183 6.88 -22.06 4.72
C LYS A 183 6.82 -22.05 6.25
N GLU A 184 7.85 -21.52 6.91
CA GLU A 184 7.93 -21.40 8.36
C GLU A 184 7.05 -20.27 8.93
N TYR A 185 6.49 -19.36 8.11
CA TYR A 185 5.64 -18.25 8.54
C TYR A 185 4.15 -18.43 8.24
N SER A 186 3.73 -19.64 7.87
CA SER A 186 2.33 -19.94 7.52
C SER A 186 1.52 -20.53 8.70
N GLU A 187 1.92 -20.29 9.95
CA GLU A 187 1.12 -20.59 11.15
C GLU A 187 0.40 -19.38 11.70
#